data_9b78293b8c83b8d33e183a2f95fc2a5f
#
_entry.id   9b78293b8c83b8d33e183a2f95fc2a5f
#
_cell.length_a   1.000
_cell.length_b   1.000
_cell.length_c   1.000
_cell.angle_alpha   90.00
_cell.angle_beta   90.00
_cell.angle_gamma   90.00
#
_symmetry.space_group_name_H-M   'P 1'
#
loop_
_entity.id
_entity.type
_entity.pdbx_description
1 polymer ?
#
loop_
_entity_poly.entity_id
_entity_poly.type
_entity_poly.pdbx_seq_one_letter_code
_entity_poly.pdbx_strand_id
1 'polypeptide(L)'
;MAKFLHSMIRVLDLDRSIIFYQQAFAFGVKARHEFSDFTLVYLGNDESPFELELTLNHGRTEAYTHGSGYGHIAITVPDVDAEHARFKNLGFEPRDVVEFKEDGQLLAKFFFVKDPDGYEIEVLERLGRYQ
;
A
#
# COMPACT_ATOMS: atom_id res chain seq x y z
N MET A 1 -16.74 -21.26 -1.21
CA MET A 1 -16.43 -20.16 -2.13
C MET A 1 -15.15 -19.45 -1.67
N ALA A 2 -14.33 -19.01 -2.61
CA ALA A 2 -13.05 -18.35 -2.28
C ALA A 2 -13.27 -16.95 -1.70
N LYS A 3 -12.34 -16.51 -0.86
CA LYS A 3 -12.34 -15.19 -0.24
C LYS A 3 -10.92 -14.63 -0.34
N PHE A 4 -10.80 -13.37 -0.76
CA PHE A 4 -9.50 -12.69 -0.71
C PHE A 4 -9.05 -12.55 0.74
N LEU A 5 -7.80 -12.92 1.01
CA LEU A 5 -7.25 -12.93 2.35
C LEU A 5 -6.19 -11.84 2.55
N HIS A 6 -5.13 -11.90 1.77
CA HIS A 6 -4.04 -10.94 1.85
C HIS A 6 -3.27 -10.86 0.52
N SER A 7 -2.48 -9.82 0.40
CA SER A 7 -1.45 -9.69 -0.62
C SER A 7 -0.10 -9.64 0.08
N MET A 8 0.94 -10.18 -0.54
CA MET A 8 2.28 -10.23 0.07
C MET A 8 3.29 -9.46 -0.77
N ILE A 9 4.12 -8.68 -0.07
CA ILE A 9 5.29 -8.04 -0.66
C ILE A 9 6.53 -8.35 0.17
N ARG A 10 7.69 -8.37 -0.49
CA ARG A 10 8.98 -8.59 0.16
C ARG A 10 9.63 -7.24 0.44
N VAL A 11 10.16 -7.07 1.66
CA VAL A 11 10.74 -5.82 2.13
C VAL A 11 12.16 -6.05 2.64
N LEU A 12 12.99 -5.03 2.54
CA LEU A 12 14.37 -5.09 3.04
C LEU A 12 14.49 -4.68 4.50
N ASP A 13 13.57 -3.88 5.00
CA ASP A 13 13.59 -3.34 6.35
C ASP A 13 12.17 -3.30 6.91
N LEU A 14 11.85 -4.22 7.81
CA LEU A 14 10.50 -4.33 8.38
C LEU A 14 10.08 -3.05 9.11
N ASP A 15 10.94 -2.51 9.96
CA ASP A 15 10.58 -1.34 10.76
C ASP A 15 10.27 -0.14 9.87
N ARG A 16 11.07 0.08 8.84
CA ARG A 16 10.85 1.15 7.87
C ARG A 16 9.49 0.98 7.17
N SER A 17 9.19 -0.21 6.73
CA SER A 17 7.92 -0.49 6.03
C SER A 17 6.72 -0.40 6.96
N ILE A 18 6.83 -0.92 8.18
CA ILE A 18 5.75 -0.84 9.18
C ILE A 18 5.43 0.62 9.48
N ILE A 19 6.46 1.45 9.71
CA ILE A 19 6.28 2.89 9.99
C ILE A 19 5.59 3.57 8.81
N PHE A 20 6.01 3.28 7.58
CA PHE A 20 5.40 3.87 6.39
C PHE A 20 3.91 3.54 6.31
N TYR A 21 3.54 2.27 6.39
CA TYR A 21 2.14 1.86 6.24
C TYR A 21 1.28 2.37 7.39
N GLN A 22 1.84 2.48 8.58
CA GLN A 22 1.13 3.05 9.72
C GLN A 22 0.87 4.55 9.55
N GLN A 23 1.87 5.30 9.12
CA GLN A 23 1.74 6.74 8.88
C GLN A 23 0.86 7.04 7.67
N ALA A 24 1.02 6.27 6.60
CA ALA A 24 0.28 6.51 5.36
C ALA A 24 -1.19 6.13 5.47
N PHE A 25 -1.50 4.96 6.06
CA PHE A 25 -2.82 4.37 5.95
C PHE A 25 -3.41 3.90 7.29
N ALA A 26 -2.76 4.18 8.40
CA ALA A 26 -3.14 3.66 9.71
C ALA A 26 -3.23 2.13 9.74
N PHE A 27 -2.36 1.46 8.99
CA PHE A 27 -2.25 0.00 9.02
C PHE A 27 -1.35 -0.40 10.18
N GLY A 28 -1.95 -0.97 11.22
CA GLY A 28 -1.21 -1.49 12.36
C GLY A 28 -0.83 -2.96 12.17
N VAL A 29 0.09 -3.43 13.03
CA VAL A 29 0.51 -4.84 13.05
C VAL A 29 -0.62 -5.68 13.64
N LYS A 30 -1.12 -6.63 12.84
CA LYS A 30 -2.14 -7.60 13.27
C LYS A 30 -1.53 -8.89 13.76
N ALA A 31 -0.41 -9.31 13.18
CA ALA A 31 0.30 -10.52 13.57
C ALA A 31 1.76 -10.45 13.15
N ARG A 32 2.62 -11.16 13.84
CA ARG A 32 4.04 -11.30 13.52
C ARG A 32 4.48 -12.72 13.80
N HIS A 33 5.15 -13.34 12.81
CA HIS A 33 5.68 -14.70 12.94
C HIS A 33 7.14 -14.71 12.54
N GLU A 34 8.00 -15.14 13.46
CA GLU A 34 9.44 -15.19 13.21
C GLU A 34 9.89 -16.64 13.01
N PHE A 35 10.60 -16.88 11.91
CA PHE A 35 11.20 -18.15 11.57
C PHE A 35 12.70 -17.98 11.41
N SER A 36 13.45 -19.08 11.24
CA SER A 36 14.90 -19.00 11.13
C SER A 36 15.38 -18.22 9.90
N ASP A 37 14.65 -18.34 8.78
CA ASP A 37 15.07 -17.77 7.49
C ASP A 37 14.30 -16.52 7.10
N PHE A 38 13.16 -16.26 7.70
CA PHE A 38 12.31 -15.11 7.35
C PHE A 38 11.38 -14.71 8.50
N THR A 39 10.84 -13.51 8.39
CA THR A 39 9.83 -12.97 9.29
C THR A 39 8.61 -12.52 8.49
N LEU A 40 7.42 -12.83 8.95
CA LEU A 40 6.15 -12.39 8.37
C LEU A 40 5.50 -11.38 9.30
N VAL A 41 5.00 -10.28 8.74
CA VAL A 41 4.20 -9.29 9.46
C VAL A 41 2.94 -9.00 8.66
N TYR A 42 1.79 -9.06 9.31
CA TYR A 42 0.50 -8.78 8.69
C TYR A 42 0.01 -7.41 9.18
N LEU A 43 -0.29 -6.54 8.23
CA LEU A 43 -0.75 -5.17 8.50
C LEU A 43 -2.19 -5.00 8.06
N GLY A 44 -2.94 -4.20 8.81
CA GLY A 44 -4.31 -3.88 8.45
C GLY A 44 -4.95 -2.92 9.43
N ASN A 45 -6.23 -2.61 9.21
CA ASN A 45 -7.04 -1.79 10.10
C ASN A 45 -8.48 -2.30 10.10
N ASP A 46 -9.38 -1.60 10.80
CA ASP A 46 -10.76 -2.05 10.95
C ASP A 46 -11.67 -1.71 9.75
N GLU A 47 -11.14 -0.98 8.76
CA GLU A 47 -11.90 -0.64 7.55
C GLU A 47 -12.11 -1.84 6.63
N SER A 48 -11.21 -2.82 6.69
CA SER A 48 -11.27 -4.00 5.82
C SER A 48 -10.63 -5.20 6.51
N PRO A 49 -11.17 -6.41 6.32
CA PRO A 49 -10.52 -7.64 6.81
C PRO A 49 -9.31 -8.07 5.96
N PHE A 50 -9.10 -7.46 4.80
CA PHE A 50 -7.96 -7.76 3.93
C PHE A 50 -6.67 -7.22 4.57
N GLU A 51 -5.60 -8.01 4.51
CA GLU A 51 -4.32 -7.64 5.12
C GLU A 51 -3.21 -7.56 4.10
N LEU A 52 -2.22 -6.73 4.40
CA LEU A 52 -0.97 -6.70 3.66
C LEU A 52 0.08 -7.51 4.45
N GLU A 53 0.60 -8.56 3.82
CA GLU A 53 1.66 -9.37 4.41
C GLU A 53 3.02 -8.85 3.94
N LEU A 54 3.88 -8.53 4.90
CA LEU A 54 5.26 -8.17 4.65
C LEU A 54 6.14 -9.39 4.94
N THR A 55 7.00 -9.75 3.99
CA THR A 55 7.99 -10.80 4.18
C THR A 55 9.39 -10.21 4.20
N LEU A 56 10.10 -10.42 5.31
CA LEU A 56 11.52 -10.10 5.43
C LEU A 56 12.32 -11.39 5.30
N ASN A 57 13.12 -11.53 4.25
CA ASN A 57 14.05 -12.63 4.12
C ASN A 57 15.35 -12.27 4.83
N HIS A 58 15.73 -13.04 5.87
CA HIS A 58 16.91 -12.75 6.67
C HIS A 58 18.18 -12.83 5.81
N GLY A 59 19.08 -11.87 5.98
CA GLY A 59 20.32 -11.80 5.24
C GLY A 59 20.24 -11.19 3.85
N ARG A 60 19.05 -10.88 3.35
CA ARG A 60 18.90 -10.20 2.07
C ARG A 60 19.23 -8.71 2.22
N THR A 61 20.17 -8.22 1.42
CA THR A 61 20.57 -6.80 1.41
C THR A 61 20.36 -6.11 0.08
N GLU A 62 20.20 -6.89 -0.99
CA GLU A 62 20.05 -6.39 -2.35
C GLU A 62 18.57 -6.06 -2.61
N ALA A 63 18.32 -4.90 -3.23
CA ALA A 63 16.97 -4.46 -3.56
C ALA A 63 16.24 -5.50 -4.43
N TYR A 64 14.95 -5.66 -4.20
CA TYR A 64 14.11 -6.51 -5.02
C TYR A 64 13.81 -5.83 -6.35
N THR A 65 13.75 -6.61 -7.43
CA THR A 65 13.26 -6.14 -8.72
C THR A 65 11.78 -6.45 -8.82
N HIS A 66 11.01 -5.51 -9.35
CA HIS A 66 9.56 -5.70 -9.53
C HIS A 66 9.22 -6.21 -10.93
N GLY A 67 10.19 -6.16 -11.84
CA GLY A 67 10.02 -6.61 -13.21
C GLY A 67 8.96 -5.81 -13.97
N SER A 68 8.39 -6.44 -14.97
CA SER A 68 7.32 -5.84 -15.79
C SER A 68 5.93 -6.33 -15.43
N GLY A 69 5.81 -7.23 -14.45
CA GLY A 69 4.53 -7.87 -14.11
C GLY A 69 3.83 -7.30 -12.89
N TYR A 70 4.54 -6.57 -12.02
CA TYR A 70 3.91 -5.93 -10.87
C TYR A 70 3.12 -4.70 -11.32
N GLY A 71 1.87 -4.58 -10.87
CA GLY A 71 1.08 -3.37 -11.08
C GLY A 71 1.11 -2.49 -9.83
N HIS A 72 0.09 -2.62 -9.01
CA HIS A 72 -0.03 -1.80 -7.80
C HIS A 72 -0.96 -2.47 -6.78
N ILE A 73 -0.89 -1.99 -5.55
CA ILE A 73 -1.88 -2.23 -4.50
C ILE A 73 -2.79 -1.00 -4.49
N ALA A 74 -4.11 -1.19 -4.38
CA ALA A 74 -5.05 -0.08 -4.36
C ALA A 74 -5.67 0.07 -2.97
N ILE A 75 -5.74 1.30 -2.47
CA ILE A 75 -6.27 1.65 -1.17
C ILE A 75 -7.22 2.83 -1.36
N THR A 76 -8.39 2.80 -0.72
CA THR A 76 -9.35 3.90 -0.78
C THR A 76 -9.26 4.81 0.44
N VAL A 77 -9.49 6.09 0.22
CA VAL A 77 -9.55 7.13 1.25
C VAL A 77 -10.78 8.01 1.02
N PRO A 78 -11.29 8.67 2.06
CA PRO A 78 -12.45 9.57 1.88
C PRO A 78 -12.16 10.81 1.03
N ASP A 79 -10.95 11.37 1.11
CA ASP A 79 -10.58 12.63 0.46
C ASP A 79 -9.15 12.53 -0.08
N VAL A 80 -9.04 12.31 -1.38
CA VAL A 80 -7.75 12.14 -2.07
C VAL A 80 -6.90 13.40 -2.01
N ASP A 81 -7.52 14.57 -2.16
CA ASP A 81 -6.75 15.83 -2.15
C ASP A 81 -6.12 16.10 -0.77
N ALA A 82 -6.89 15.85 0.29
CA ALA A 82 -6.38 16.01 1.66
C ALA A 82 -5.23 15.02 1.94
N GLU A 83 -5.37 13.77 1.51
CA GLU A 83 -4.34 12.76 1.70
C GLU A 83 -3.09 13.06 0.87
N HIS A 84 -3.26 13.54 -0.35
CA HIS A 84 -2.13 13.95 -1.20
C HIS A 84 -1.31 15.05 -0.52
N ALA A 85 -1.98 16.07 0.02
CA ALA A 85 -1.30 17.14 0.76
C ALA A 85 -0.58 16.60 2.00
N ARG A 86 -1.23 15.72 2.75
CA ARG A 86 -0.65 15.08 3.94
C ARG A 86 0.60 14.26 3.58
N PHE A 87 0.54 13.49 2.49
CA PHE A 87 1.68 12.69 2.01
C PHE A 87 2.87 13.57 1.59
N LYS A 88 2.59 14.70 0.93
CA LYS A 88 3.63 15.67 0.60
C LYS A 88 4.33 16.19 1.86
N ASN A 89 3.55 16.54 2.88
CA ASN A 89 4.10 17.04 4.15
C ASN A 89 4.92 15.97 4.89
N LEU A 90 4.57 14.70 4.72
CA LEU A 90 5.33 13.58 5.29
C LEU A 90 6.58 13.23 4.49
N GLY A 91 6.78 13.83 3.33
CA GLY A 91 7.95 13.57 2.49
C GLY A 91 7.84 12.31 1.63
N PHE A 92 6.63 11.80 1.39
CA PHE A 92 6.42 10.56 0.62
C PHE A 92 6.50 10.76 -0.89
N GLU A 93 6.53 12.01 -1.37
CA GLU A 93 6.66 12.35 -2.78
C GLU A 93 5.55 11.72 -3.66
N PRO A 94 4.26 11.96 -3.34
CA PRO A 94 3.17 11.42 -4.15
C PRO A 94 3.16 12.07 -5.54
N ARG A 95 2.79 11.30 -6.56
CA ARG A 95 2.55 11.86 -7.89
C ARG A 95 1.27 12.70 -7.88
N ASP A 96 1.06 13.48 -8.92
CA ASP A 96 -0.10 14.38 -9.02
C ASP A 96 -1.41 13.61 -9.01
N VAL A 97 -2.44 14.24 -8.44
CA VAL A 97 -3.81 13.71 -8.46
C VAL A 97 -4.32 13.70 -9.90
N VAL A 98 -4.92 12.59 -10.29
CA VAL A 98 -5.51 12.36 -11.62
C VAL A 98 -7.01 12.11 -11.47
N GLU A 99 -7.80 12.73 -12.33
CA GLU A 99 -9.20 12.41 -12.51
C GLU A 99 -9.36 11.60 -13.79
N PHE A 100 -9.93 10.40 -13.65
CA PHE A 100 -10.16 9.49 -14.76
C PHE A 100 -11.64 9.46 -15.09
N LYS A 101 -11.98 9.85 -16.32
CA LYS A 101 -13.37 9.99 -16.75
C LYS A 101 -13.73 8.96 -17.80
N GLU A 102 -14.98 8.50 -17.76
CA GLU A 102 -15.57 7.61 -18.74
C GLU A 102 -16.90 8.23 -19.17
N ASP A 103 -17.09 8.43 -20.47
CA ASP A 103 -18.29 9.06 -21.05
C ASP A 103 -18.65 10.38 -20.38
N GLY A 104 -17.64 11.20 -20.06
CA GLY A 104 -17.81 12.52 -19.45
C GLY A 104 -18.08 12.49 -17.95
N GLN A 105 -18.19 11.30 -17.33
CA GLN A 105 -18.43 11.15 -15.90
C GLN A 105 -17.16 10.74 -15.17
N LEU A 106 -16.97 11.24 -13.95
CA LEU A 106 -15.84 10.89 -13.11
C LEU A 106 -15.94 9.41 -12.69
N LEU A 107 -15.03 8.58 -13.20
CA LEU A 107 -14.94 7.16 -12.84
C LEU A 107 -14.07 6.96 -11.61
N ALA A 108 -12.94 7.64 -11.55
CA ALA A 108 -11.97 7.49 -10.46
C ALA A 108 -11.18 8.79 -10.27
N LYS A 109 -10.77 9.03 -9.03
CA LYS A 109 -9.87 10.11 -8.65
C LYS A 109 -8.80 9.51 -7.75
N PHE A 110 -7.54 9.68 -8.11
CA PHE A 110 -6.47 8.95 -7.44
C PHE A 110 -5.12 9.62 -7.61
N PHE A 111 -4.16 9.17 -6.83
CA PHE A 111 -2.74 9.42 -7.05
C PHE A 111 -1.95 8.16 -6.75
N PHE A 112 -0.72 8.10 -7.24
CA PHE A 112 0.22 7.02 -6.94
C PHE A 112 1.31 7.50 -5.99
N VAL A 113 1.74 6.60 -5.12
CA VAL A 113 2.88 6.79 -4.24
C VAL A 113 3.66 5.47 -4.17
N LYS A 114 4.96 5.55 -3.95
CA LYS A 114 5.78 4.36 -3.72
C LYS A 114 6.02 4.15 -2.24
N ASP A 115 6.01 2.89 -1.84
CA ASP A 115 6.45 2.52 -0.50
C ASP A 115 7.98 2.55 -0.40
N PRO A 116 8.58 2.28 0.79
CA PRO A 116 10.04 2.33 0.95
C PRO A 116 10.83 1.38 0.04
N ASP A 117 10.22 0.29 -0.43
CA ASP A 117 10.87 -0.66 -1.34
C ASP A 117 10.53 -0.38 -2.82
N GLY A 118 9.81 0.70 -3.08
CA GLY A 118 9.45 1.10 -4.44
C GLY A 118 8.16 0.50 -4.98
N TYR A 119 7.39 -0.23 -4.16
CA TYR A 119 6.12 -0.77 -4.59
C TYR A 119 5.11 0.35 -4.82
N GLU A 120 4.48 0.33 -6.00
CA GLU A 120 3.47 1.31 -6.37
C GLU A 120 2.18 1.06 -5.60
N ILE A 121 1.60 2.14 -5.06
CA ILE A 121 0.32 2.13 -4.37
C ILE A 121 -0.58 3.17 -5.03
N GLU A 122 -1.78 2.75 -5.42
CA GLU A 122 -2.81 3.64 -5.93
C GLU A 122 -3.71 4.04 -4.76
N VAL A 123 -3.82 5.35 -4.51
CA VAL A 123 -4.68 5.92 -3.48
C VAL A 123 -5.90 6.52 -4.16
N LEU A 124 -7.05 5.90 -3.97
CA LEU A 124 -8.30 6.22 -4.65
C LEU A 124 -9.30 6.88 -3.70
N GLU A 125 -10.04 7.86 -4.20
CA GLU A 125 -11.18 8.38 -3.48
C GLU A 125 -12.32 7.35 -3.49
N ARG A 126 -13.01 7.19 -2.35
CA ARG A 126 -14.19 6.33 -2.28
C ARG A 126 -15.28 6.90 -3.15
N LEU A 127 -15.49 6.27 -4.30
CA LEU A 127 -16.33 6.79 -5.35
C LEU A 127 -16.79 5.64 -6.24
N GLY A 128 -18.09 5.56 -6.53
CA GLY A 128 -18.61 4.55 -7.43
C GLY A 128 -18.31 3.12 -6.96
N ARG A 129 -17.66 2.32 -7.82
CA ARG A 129 -17.27 0.96 -7.46
C ARG A 129 -16.07 0.88 -6.50
N TYR A 130 -15.36 1.97 -6.33
CA TYR A 130 -14.15 2.03 -5.48
C TYR A 130 -14.54 2.44 -4.07
N GLN A 131 -15.08 1.49 -3.30
CA GLN A 131 -15.58 1.71 -1.94
C GLN A 131 -14.69 1.06 -0.89
#